data_871684dadcbe33e597c1efc31c97fb39
#
_entry.id   871684dadcbe33e597c1efc31c97fb39
#
_cell.length_a   1.000
_cell.length_b   1.000
_cell.length_c   1.000
_cell.angle_alpha   90.00
_cell.angle_beta   90.00
_cell.angle_gamma   90.00
#
_symmetry.space_group_name_H-M   'P 1'
#
loop_
_entity.id
_entity.type
_entity.pdbx_description
1 polymer ?
#
loop_
_entity_poly.entity_id
_entity_poly.type
_entity_poly.pdbx_seq_one_letter_code
_entity_poly.pdbx_strand_id
1 'polypeptide(L)'
;LIAKDQIADKAFMEKVEGEIKQAEALKKDDYTDGSYAEYEKALKEVKAVIAKEIVTKDEVNAALEKLQTARGNLVKVTKPAPDTNKNPEKPSANKPETGVPSVGMLIKYKKAIYKVREVNATGGTVMLVKRNSKKAKFVIPATIKSGNYTFKVTSIANKAFKGDKKLKKVVIGKNVQVIGKRAFEKAKNLRSITIKSVSLKKVGRSAFKGIHAKAKIKAVSYTHLRAHETDSYL
;
A
#
# COMPACT_ATOMS: atom_id res chain seq x y z
N LEU A 1 -30.97 27.42 -5.10
CA LEU A 1 -31.44 26.81 -6.35
C LEU A 1 -30.33 25.89 -6.85
N ILE A 2 -30.58 24.57 -6.82
CA ILE A 2 -29.62 23.55 -7.35
C ILE A 2 -29.74 23.60 -8.87
N ALA A 3 -28.60 23.69 -9.56
CA ALA A 3 -28.58 23.67 -11.02
C ALA A 3 -29.09 22.31 -11.52
N LYS A 4 -29.87 22.32 -12.62
CA LYS A 4 -30.58 21.13 -13.13
C LYS A 4 -29.62 20.00 -13.59
N ASP A 5 -28.41 20.33 -13.97
CA ASP A 5 -27.30 19.43 -14.34
C ASP A 5 -26.63 18.74 -13.17
N GLN A 6 -26.78 19.29 -11.95
CA GLN A 6 -26.27 18.70 -10.71
C GLN A 6 -27.21 17.67 -10.08
N ILE A 7 -28.46 17.61 -10.50
CA ILE A 7 -29.42 16.60 -10.03
C ILE A 7 -29.08 15.25 -10.67
N ALA A 8 -29.12 14.18 -9.88
CA ALA A 8 -28.89 12.84 -10.38
C ALA A 8 -29.98 12.45 -11.37
N ASP A 9 -29.61 12.22 -12.62
CA ASP A 9 -30.52 11.76 -13.68
C ASP A 9 -30.71 10.24 -13.58
N LYS A 10 -31.74 9.75 -14.34
CA LYS A 10 -32.12 8.34 -14.34
C LYS A 10 -30.97 7.41 -14.73
N ALA A 11 -30.19 7.76 -15.74
CA ALA A 11 -29.07 6.92 -16.22
C ALA A 11 -27.95 6.83 -15.18
N PHE A 12 -27.69 7.94 -14.48
CA PHE A 12 -26.73 7.95 -13.36
C PHE A 12 -27.22 7.07 -12.21
N MET A 13 -28.50 7.13 -11.85
CA MET A 13 -29.09 6.34 -10.78
C MET A 13 -29.09 4.83 -11.11
N GLU A 14 -29.40 4.42 -12.32
CA GLU A 14 -29.31 3.02 -12.76
C GLU A 14 -27.90 2.44 -12.61
N LYS A 15 -26.87 3.24 -12.90
CA LYS A 15 -25.48 2.85 -12.68
C LYS A 15 -25.16 2.66 -11.19
N VAL A 16 -25.63 3.58 -10.35
CA VAL A 16 -25.46 3.52 -8.89
C VAL A 16 -26.15 2.30 -8.30
N GLU A 17 -27.35 1.98 -8.74
CA GLU A 17 -28.08 0.75 -8.34
C GLU A 17 -27.31 -0.51 -8.72
N GLY A 18 -26.66 -0.52 -9.88
CA GLY A 18 -25.80 -1.62 -10.29
C GLY A 18 -24.60 -1.83 -9.34
N GLU A 19 -23.98 -0.74 -8.88
CA GLU A 19 -22.90 -0.80 -7.88
C GLU A 19 -23.40 -1.27 -6.51
N ILE A 20 -24.58 -0.85 -6.09
CA ILE A 20 -25.22 -1.30 -4.84
C ILE A 20 -25.53 -2.80 -4.89
N LYS A 21 -26.06 -3.32 -5.99
CA LYS A 21 -26.30 -4.78 -6.14
C LYS A 21 -25.02 -5.59 -6.04
N GLN A 22 -23.92 -5.10 -6.62
CA GLN A 22 -22.60 -5.74 -6.46
C GLN A 22 -22.09 -5.67 -5.02
N ALA A 23 -22.38 -4.57 -4.33
CA ALA A 23 -22.04 -4.41 -2.93
C ALA A 23 -22.83 -5.37 -2.04
N GLU A 24 -24.11 -5.55 -2.26
CA GLU A 24 -24.97 -6.47 -1.51
C GLU A 24 -24.62 -7.95 -1.69
N ALA A 25 -23.96 -8.30 -2.79
CA ALA A 25 -23.52 -9.67 -3.05
C ALA A 25 -22.39 -10.16 -2.11
N LEU A 26 -21.77 -9.27 -1.32
CA LEU A 26 -20.71 -9.64 -0.39
C LEU A 26 -21.33 -10.30 0.88
N LYS A 27 -20.87 -11.51 1.19
CA LYS A 27 -21.35 -12.26 2.35
C LYS A 27 -20.59 -11.85 3.62
N LYS A 28 -21.33 -11.56 4.70
CA LYS A 28 -20.78 -11.17 6.00
C LYS A 28 -19.78 -12.20 6.54
N ASP A 29 -20.08 -13.48 6.38
CA ASP A 29 -19.28 -14.59 6.91
C ASP A 29 -17.88 -14.71 6.30
N ASP A 30 -17.65 -14.04 5.17
CA ASP A 30 -16.34 -14.01 4.51
C ASP A 30 -15.39 -12.96 5.11
N TYR A 31 -15.88 -12.10 6.02
CA TYR A 31 -15.12 -10.94 6.52
C TYR A 31 -15.20 -10.84 8.05
N THR A 32 -14.21 -10.15 8.66
CA THR A 32 -14.23 -9.91 10.10
C THR A 32 -15.37 -8.96 10.48
N ASP A 33 -16.02 -9.20 11.64
CA ASP A 33 -17.17 -8.42 12.09
C ASP A 33 -16.91 -6.90 12.09
N GLY A 34 -15.75 -6.47 12.55
CA GLY A 34 -15.40 -5.04 12.58
C GLY A 34 -15.30 -4.41 11.19
N SER A 35 -14.66 -5.10 10.22
CA SER A 35 -14.52 -4.57 8.86
C SER A 35 -15.82 -4.62 8.08
N TYR A 36 -16.67 -5.63 8.34
CA TYR A 36 -17.96 -5.74 7.69
C TYR A 36 -18.98 -4.74 8.25
N ALA A 37 -18.93 -4.42 9.54
CA ALA A 37 -19.81 -3.43 10.16
C ALA A 37 -19.59 -2.02 9.57
N GLU A 38 -18.33 -1.61 9.35
CA GLU A 38 -18.01 -0.35 8.67
C GLU A 38 -18.49 -0.34 7.21
N TYR A 39 -18.37 -1.46 6.53
CA TYR A 39 -18.87 -1.64 5.17
C TYR A 39 -20.40 -1.55 5.10
N GLU A 40 -21.09 -2.25 5.99
CA GLU A 40 -22.55 -2.23 6.08
C GLU A 40 -23.10 -0.83 6.39
N LYS A 41 -22.38 -0.09 7.26
CA LYS A 41 -22.72 1.31 7.56
C LYS A 41 -22.62 2.19 6.32
N ALA A 42 -21.54 2.06 5.57
CA ALA A 42 -21.35 2.83 4.33
C ALA A 42 -22.40 2.46 3.26
N LEU A 43 -22.76 1.17 3.15
CA LEU A 43 -23.82 0.71 2.24
C LEU A 43 -25.19 1.28 2.62
N LYS A 44 -25.52 1.33 3.91
CA LYS A 44 -26.76 1.98 4.41
C LYS A 44 -26.76 3.47 4.11
N GLU A 45 -25.62 4.14 4.21
CA GLU A 45 -25.48 5.57 3.90
C GLU A 45 -25.77 5.86 2.41
N VAL A 46 -25.22 5.06 1.48
CA VAL A 46 -25.53 5.18 0.05
C VAL A 46 -27.01 4.98 -0.20
N LYS A 47 -27.63 3.95 0.36
CA LYS A 47 -29.07 3.69 0.21
C LYS A 47 -29.93 4.82 0.75
N ALA A 48 -29.56 5.41 1.88
CA ALA A 48 -30.27 6.54 2.46
C ALA A 48 -30.15 7.80 1.58
N VAL A 49 -28.98 8.02 0.94
CA VAL A 49 -28.82 9.15 0.02
C VAL A 49 -29.67 9.00 -1.22
N ILE A 50 -29.69 7.82 -1.87
CA ILE A 50 -30.48 7.60 -3.09
C ILE A 50 -31.98 7.51 -2.85
N ALA A 51 -32.43 7.30 -1.62
CA ALA A 51 -33.85 7.28 -1.23
C ALA A 51 -34.46 8.67 -1.06
N LYS A 52 -33.65 9.74 -1.15
CA LYS A 52 -34.15 11.12 -1.11
C LYS A 52 -34.91 11.45 -2.38
N GLU A 53 -35.97 12.25 -2.26
CA GLU A 53 -36.79 12.71 -3.38
C GLU A 53 -36.02 13.57 -4.39
N ILE A 54 -35.05 14.35 -3.90
CA ILE A 54 -34.10 15.13 -4.72
C ILE A 54 -32.69 14.84 -4.23
N VAL A 55 -31.84 14.33 -5.09
CA VAL A 55 -30.46 14.00 -4.78
C VAL A 55 -29.51 14.56 -5.85
N THR A 56 -28.38 15.11 -5.41
CA THR A 56 -27.34 15.60 -6.30
C THR A 56 -26.32 14.51 -6.65
N LYS A 57 -25.68 14.62 -7.82
CA LYS A 57 -24.59 13.73 -8.23
C LYS A 57 -23.43 13.75 -7.23
N ASP A 58 -23.15 14.91 -6.64
CA ASP A 58 -22.07 15.06 -5.65
C ASP A 58 -22.37 14.32 -4.33
N GLU A 59 -23.62 14.39 -3.83
CA GLU A 59 -24.02 13.64 -2.63
C GLU A 59 -23.90 12.13 -2.84
N VAL A 60 -24.32 11.65 -4.01
CA VAL A 60 -24.22 10.22 -4.36
C VAL A 60 -22.77 9.80 -4.52
N ASN A 61 -21.96 10.58 -5.23
CA ASN A 61 -20.54 10.29 -5.41
C ASN A 61 -19.78 10.25 -4.07
N ALA A 62 -20.05 11.20 -3.17
CA ALA A 62 -19.45 11.22 -1.83
C ALA A 62 -19.81 9.98 -0.99
N ALA A 63 -21.07 9.52 -1.10
CA ALA A 63 -21.50 8.30 -0.42
C ALA A 63 -20.87 7.05 -1.05
N LEU A 64 -20.75 6.98 -2.38
CA LEU A 64 -20.09 5.89 -3.09
C LEU A 64 -18.58 5.81 -2.78
N GLU A 65 -17.88 6.94 -2.66
CA GLU A 65 -16.48 6.96 -2.24
C GLU A 65 -16.28 6.35 -0.84
N LYS A 66 -17.17 6.66 0.09
CA LYS A 66 -17.16 6.03 1.42
C LYS A 66 -17.39 4.53 1.34
N LEU A 67 -18.35 4.08 0.52
CA LEU A 67 -18.62 2.66 0.31
C LEU A 67 -17.41 1.94 -0.32
N GLN A 68 -16.79 2.53 -1.32
CA GLN A 68 -15.59 1.99 -1.96
C GLN A 68 -14.41 1.92 -0.98
N THR A 69 -14.26 2.94 -0.13
CA THR A 69 -13.23 2.95 0.93
C THR A 69 -13.49 1.84 1.95
N ALA A 70 -14.71 1.71 2.43
CA ALA A 70 -15.10 0.65 3.36
C ALA A 70 -14.95 -0.74 2.75
N ARG A 71 -15.31 -0.91 1.45
CA ARG A 71 -15.07 -2.15 0.68
C ARG A 71 -13.57 -2.49 0.58
N GLY A 72 -12.72 -1.49 0.39
CA GLY A 72 -11.26 -1.66 0.36
C GLY A 72 -10.66 -2.06 1.72
N ASN A 73 -11.35 -1.75 2.81
CA ASN A 73 -10.95 -2.07 4.18
C ASN A 73 -11.49 -3.42 4.70
N LEU A 74 -12.28 -4.15 3.90
CA LEU A 74 -12.80 -5.46 4.29
C LEU A 74 -11.66 -6.46 4.53
N VAL A 75 -11.66 -7.08 5.71
CA VAL A 75 -10.69 -8.09 6.13
C VAL A 75 -11.36 -9.46 6.11
N LYS A 76 -10.94 -10.35 5.21
CA LYS A 76 -11.47 -11.72 5.14
C LYS A 76 -11.15 -12.53 6.40
N VAL A 77 -12.14 -13.29 6.89
CA VAL A 77 -11.93 -14.25 7.97
C VAL A 77 -11.14 -15.43 7.39
N THR A 78 -9.91 -15.62 7.86
CA THR A 78 -9.19 -16.88 7.64
C THR A 78 -9.67 -17.88 8.67
N LYS A 79 -10.55 -18.81 8.27
CA LYS A 79 -11.00 -19.92 9.11
C LYS A 79 -9.75 -20.72 9.54
N PRO A 80 -9.50 -20.95 10.84
CA PRO A 80 -8.38 -21.76 11.26
C PRO A 80 -8.61 -23.21 10.84
N ALA A 81 -7.71 -23.74 10.03
CA ALA A 81 -7.58 -25.17 9.85
C ALA A 81 -6.99 -25.79 11.12
N PRO A 82 -7.38 -27.02 11.50
CA PRO A 82 -6.93 -27.63 12.76
C PRO A 82 -5.42 -27.86 12.79
N ASP A 83 -4.85 -27.63 13.96
CA ASP A 83 -3.46 -27.87 14.31
C ASP A 83 -2.94 -29.23 13.84
N THR A 84 -1.93 -29.21 12.98
CA THR A 84 -0.93 -30.26 12.97
C THR A 84 0.45 -29.63 12.79
N ASN A 85 1.16 -29.69 13.91
CA ASN A 85 2.57 -29.47 14.08
C ASN A 85 3.42 -29.99 12.92
N LYS A 86 4.15 -29.10 12.20
CA LYS A 86 5.53 -29.31 11.74
C LYS A 86 6.04 -28.19 10.83
N ASN A 87 7.17 -27.61 11.27
CA ASN A 87 8.33 -27.11 10.51
C ASN A 87 8.14 -26.09 9.37
N PRO A 88 8.91 -24.98 9.37
CA PRO A 88 8.74 -23.88 8.41
C PRO A 88 9.29 -24.25 7.04
N GLU A 89 8.43 -24.74 6.16
CA GLU A 89 8.74 -24.90 4.75
C GLU A 89 8.50 -23.59 3.96
N LYS A 90 9.55 -23.25 3.25
CA LYS A 90 9.71 -22.46 2.03
C LYS A 90 8.42 -22.01 1.36
N PRO A 91 8.20 -20.71 1.15
CA PRO A 91 7.02 -20.22 0.43
C PRO A 91 7.10 -20.63 -1.04
N SER A 92 6.16 -21.49 -1.43
CA SER A 92 5.89 -21.93 -2.79
C SER A 92 5.58 -20.74 -3.70
N ALA A 93 6.13 -20.79 -4.89
CA ALA A 93 5.94 -19.81 -5.95
C ALA A 93 4.53 -19.89 -6.49
N ASN A 94 3.65 -18.96 -6.16
CA ASN A 94 2.38 -18.81 -6.84
C ASN A 94 2.55 -17.96 -8.11
N LYS A 95 2.21 -18.58 -9.23
CA LYS A 95 1.96 -18.08 -10.58
C LYS A 95 1.05 -16.82 -10.50
N PRO A 96 1.24 -15.83 -11.38
CA PRO A 96 0.39 -14.64 -11.38
C PRO A 96 -1.02 -15.05 -11.83
N GLU A 97 -1.93 -15.19 -10.88
CA GLU A 97 -3.35 -15.25 -11.18
C GLU A 97 -3.85 -13.86 -11.57
N THR A 98 -4.67 -13.83 -12.60
CA THR A 98 -5.36 -12.68 -13.17
C THR A 98 -6.43 -12.15 -12.21
N GLY A 99 -6.02 -11.66 -11.06
CA GLY A 99 -6.90 -11.08 -10.05
C GLY A 99 -6.66 -9.58 -9.88
N VAL A 100 -7.71 -8.82 -9.64
CA VAL A 100 -7.61 -7.42 -9.24
C VAL A 100 -6.76 -7.32 -7.97
N PRO A 101 -5.69 -6.52 -7.94
CA PRO A 101 -4.85 -6.39 -6.75
C PRO A 101 -5.67 -5.88 -5.57
N SER A 102 -5.49 -6.49 -4.39
CA SER A 102 -6.17 -6.10 -3.16
C SER A 102 -5.18 -5.57 -2.12
N VAL A 103 -5.67 -4.74 -1.20
CA VAL A 103 -4.86 -4.26 -0.06
C VAL A 103 -4.34 -5.46 0.74
N GLY A 104 -3.05 -5.42 1.08
CA GLY A 104 -2.40 -6.54 1.78
C GLY A 104 -1.76 -7.58 0.87
N MET A 105 -2.14 -7.68 -0.41
CA MET A 105 -1.58 -8.60 -1.38
C MET A 105 -0.06 -8.43 -1.51
N LEU A 106 0.65 -9.54 -1.69
CA LEU A 106 2.08 -9.56 -1.93
C LEU A 106 2.39 -9.69 -3.42
N ILE A 107 3.09 -8.71 -3.95
CA ILE A 107 3.55 -8.67 -5.35
C ILE A 107 5.04 -8.97 -5.39
N LYS A 108 5.45 -9.98 -6.15
CA LYS A 108 6.85 -10.25 -6.46
C LYS A 108 7.25 -9.46 -7.70
N TYR A 109 8.19 -8.54 -7.57
CA TYR A 109 8.66 -7.74 -8.69
C TYR A 109 10.18 -7.54 -8.62
N LYS A 110 10.91 -7.85 -9.73
CA LYS A 110 12.38 -7.68 -9.89
C LYS A 110 13.20 -8.09 -8.65
N LYS A 111 12.98 -9.30 -8.16
CA LYS A 111 13.70 -9.86 -6.99
C LYS A 111 13.45 -9.10 -5.68
N ALA A 112 12.25 -8.60 -5.49
CA ALA A 112 11.76 -8.05 -4.24
C ALA A 112 10.28 -8.39 -4.05
N ILE A 113 9.83 -8.30 -2.80
CA ILE A 113 8.45 -8.53 -2.40
C ILE A 113 7.88 -7.19 -1.95
N TYR A 114 6.75 -6.84 -2.50
CA TYR A 114 6.00 -5.63 -2.16
C TYR A 114 4.64 -6.01 -1.59
N LYS A 115 4.16 -5.25 -0.62
CA LYS A 115 2.81 -5.39 -0.07
C LYS A 115 1.95 -4.22 -0.54
N VAL A 116 0.80 -4.50 -1.11
CA VAL A 116 -0.16 -3.48 -1.52
C VAL A 116 -0.70 -2.76 -0.28
N ARG A 117 -0.72 -1.43 -0.33
CA ARG A 117 -1.19 -0.57 0.76
C ARG A 117 -2.50 0.13 0.41
N GLU A 118 -2.62 0.52 -0.83
CA GLU A 118 -3.79 1.19 -1.39
C GLU A 118 -4.01 0.69 -2.81
N VAL A 119 -5.25 0.62 -3.22
CA VAL A 119 -5.66 0.22 -4.58
C VAL A 119 -6.64 1.25 -5.12
N ASN A 120 -6.48 1.60 -6.38
CA ASN A 120 -7.45 2.36 -7.17
C ASN A 120 -7.60 1.70 -8.55
N ALA A 121 -8.45 2.24 -9.39
CA ALA A 121 -8.78 1.67 -10.71
C ALA A 121 -7.55 1.37 -11.61
N THR A 122 -6.44 2.11 -11.46
CA THR A 122 -5.25 1.99 -12.32
C THR A 122 -4.01 1.48 -11.60
N GLY A 123 -4.09 1.24 -10.26
CA GLY A 123 -2.95 0.78 -9.47
C GLY A 123 -3.07 1.07 -7.98
N GLY A 124 -2.26 2.00 -7.46
CA GLY A 124 -2.27 2.36 -6.05
C GLY A 124 -0.87 2.55 -5.45
N THR A 125 -0.72 2.19 -4.18
CA THR A 125 0.55 2.29 -3.47
C THR A 125 1.02 0.95 -2.90
N VAL A 126 2.34 0.76 -2.85
CA VAL A 126 2.95 -0.45 -2.28
C VAL A 126 4.09 -0.10 -1.33
N MET A 127 4.31 -1.00 -0.38
CA MET A 127 5.42 -1.01 0.54
C MET A 127 6.41 -2.11 0.16
N LEU A 128 7.69 -1.80 0.03
CA LEU A 128 8.74 -2.80 -0.10
C LEU A 128 8.90 -3.56 1.22
N VAL A 129 8.60 -4.84 1.22
CA VAL A 129 8.66 -5.70 2.42
C VAL A 129 10.06 -6.32 2.58
N LYS A 130 10.56 -6.92 1.52
CA LYS A 130 11.83 -7.66 1.55
C LYS A 130 12.46 -7.69 0.18
N ARG A 131 13.79 -7.60 0.14
CA ARG A 131 14.51 -7.90 -1.09
C ARG A 131 14.87 -9.39 -1.15
N ASN A 132 14.77 -9.96 -2.35
CA ASN A 132 15.08 -11.36 -2.65
C ASN A 132 16.28 -11.47 -3.62
N SER A 133 17.25 -10.57 -3.48
CA SER A 133 18.41 -10.46 -4.36
C SER A 133 19.71 -10.63 -3.56
N LYS A 134 20.67 -11.34 -4.14
CA LYS A 134 22.04 -11.45 -3.59
C LYS A 134 23.00 -10.43 -4.19
N LYS A 135 22.52 -9.54 -5.12
CA LYS A 135 23.38 -8.55 -5.79
C LYS A 135 23.83 -7.45 -4.82
N ALA A 136 25.05 -6.95 -4.98
CA ALA A 136 25.60 -5.89 -4.14
C ALA A 136 24.88 -4.54 -4.32
N LYS A 137 24.31 -4.28 -5.49
CA LYS A 137 23.52 -3.08 -5.80
C LYS A 137 22.03 -3.43 -5.84
N PHE A 138 21.20 -2.63 -5.19
CA PHE A 138 19.75 -2.75 -5.25
C PHE A 138 19.11 -1.39 -5.52
N VAL A 139 18.15 -1.37 -6.43
CA VAL A 139 17.38 -0.18 -6.78
C VAL A 139 15.93 -0.42 -6.38
N ILE A 140 15.42 0.42 -5.51
CA ILE A 140 14.00 0.48 -5.17
C ILE A 140 13.36 1.38 -6.23
N PRO A 141 12.51 0.86 -7.11
CA PRO A 141 11.92 1.63 -8.19
C PRO A 141 10.92 2.66 -7.64
N ALA A 142 10.60 3.68 -8.43
CA ALA A 142 9.54 4.62 -8.10
C ALA A 142 8.15 3.97 -8.20
N THR A 143 8.00 3.10 -9.20
CA THR A 143 6.77 2.35 -9.48
C THR A 143 7.08 0.90 -9.80
N ILE A 144 6.11 0.03 -9.60
CA ILE A 144 6.11 -1.37 -10.06
C ILE A 144 4.83 -1.62 -10.86
N LYS A 145 4.88 -2.62 -11.76
CA LYS A 145 3.72 -3.09 -12.52
C LYS A 145 3.32 -4.48 -12.06
N SER A 146 2.03 -4.75 -12.01
CA SER A 146 1.45 -6.08 -11.78
C SER A 146 0.21 -6.21 -12.65
N GLY A 147 0.31 -6.99 -13.74
CA GLY A 147 -0.69 -6.97 -14.80
C GLY A 147 -0.85 -5.55 -15.37
N ASN A 148 -2.07 -5.09 -15.51
CA ASN A 148 -2.42 -3.76 -16.01
C ASN A 148 -2.28 -2.64 -14.96
N TYR A 149 -1.96 -3.00 -13.70
CA TYR A 149 -1.90 -2.05 -12.59
C TYR A 149 -0.49 -1.49 -12.38
N THR A 150 -0.41 -0.19 -12.10
CA THR A 150 0.84 0.50 -11.77
C THR A 150 0.80 1.02 -10.33
N PHE A 151 1.71 0.54 -9.49
CA PHE A 151 1.79 0.90 -8.09
C PHE A 151 2.97 1.83 -7.82
N LYS A 152 2.75 2.92 -7.09
CA LYS A 152 3.83 3.78 -6.57
C LYS A 152 4.45 3.11 -5.34
N VAL A 153 5.79 3.02 -5.29
CA VAL A 153 6.50 2.51 -4.11
C VAL A 153 6.66 3.66 -3.13
N THR A 154 5.79 3.71 -2.11
CA THR A 154 5.72 4.83 -1.17
C THR A 154 6.42 4.55 0.15
N SER A 155 6.72 3.30 0.47
CA SER A 155 7.36 2.99 1.74
C SER A 155 8.28 1.77 1.69
N ILE A 156 9.24 1.76 2.61
CA ILE A 156 10.12 0.62 2.91
C ILE A 156 9.71 0.09 4.28
N ALA A 157 9.44 -1.20 4.36
CA ALA A 157 8.98 -1.84 5.60
C ALA A 157 10.04 -1.78 6.72
N ASN A 158 9.59 -1.95 7.95
CA ASN A 158 10.47 -2.16 9.09
C ASN A 158 11.36 -3.38 8.82
N LYS A 159 12.66 -3.25 9.12
CA LYS A 159 13.65 -4.33 9.00
C LYS A 159 13.82 -4.92 7.58
N ALA A 160 13.35 -4.26 6.51
CA ALA A 160 13.34 -4.77 5.12
C ALA A 160 14.71 -5.26 4.61
N PHE A 161 15.80 -4.62 5.04
CA PHE A 161 17.19 -4.97 4.69
C PHE A 161 18.05 -5.26 5.94
N LYS A 162 17.40 -5.52 7.09
CA LYS A 162 18.12 -5.77 8.34
C LYS A 162 19.12 -6.91 8.19
N GLY A 163 20.38 -6.67 8.54
CA GLY A 163 21.44 -7.67 8.51
C GLY A 163 21.88 -8.08 7.11
N ASP A 164 21.51 -7.37 6.06
CA ASP A 164 21.90 -7.71 4.69
C ASP A 164 23.39 -7.47 4.44
N LYS A 165 24.18 -8.54 4.58
CA LYS A 165 25.64 -8.51 4.43
C LYS A 165 26.09 -8.39 2.97
N LYS A 166 25.19 -8.57 1.98
CA LYS A 166 25.54 -8.53 0.54
C LYS A 166 25.28 -7.18 -0.08
N LEU A 167 24.42 -6.36 0.54
CA LEU A 167 24.05 -5.04 0.02
C LEU A 167 25.20 -4.03 0.25
N LYS A 168 25.78 -3.52 -0.84
CA LYS A 168 26.84 -2.48 -0.81
C LYS A 168 26.30 -1.11 -1.25
N LYS A 169 25.31 -1.08 -2.14
CA LYS A 169 24.73 0.14 -2.67
C LYS A 169 23.21 0.02 -2.78
N VAL A 170 22.49 1.01 -2.29
CA VAL A 170 21.04 1.13 -2.46
C VAL A 170 20.66 2.46 -3.09
N VAL A 171 19.69 2.42 -4.01
CA VAL A 171 19.08 3.63 -4.58
C VAL A 171 17.61 3.59 -4.22
N ILE A 172 17.13 4.62 -3.54
CA ILE A 172 15.73 4.76 -3.10
C ILE A 172 15.00 5.62 -4.12
N GLY A 173 13.91 5.10 -4.68
CA GLY A 173 13.12 5.72 -5.74
C GLY A 173 12.39 6.99 -5.29
N LYS A 174 12.00 7.80 -6.28
CA LYS A 174 11.46 9.17 -6.06
C LYS A 174 10.15 9.26 -5.27
N ASN A 175 9.35 8.20 -5.25
CA ASN A 175 8.03 8.20 -4.61
C ASN A 175 8.06 7.69 -3.15
N VAL A 176 9.23 7.28 -2.63
CA VAL A 176 9.33 6.76 -1.26
C VAL A 176 9.14 7.91 -0.26
N GLN A 177 8.12 7.80 0.58
CA GLN A 177 7.77 8.78 1.62
C GLN A 177 8.22 8.34 3.01
N VAL A 178 8.29 7.03 3.24
CA VAL A 178 8.60 6.48 4.56
C VAL A 178 9.67 5.40 4.46
N ILE A 179 10.72 5.54 5.26
CA ILE A 179 11.70 4.48 5.54
C ILE A 179 11.37 3.91 6.91
N GLY A 180 11.10 2.61 6.98
CA GLY A 180 10.66 1.94 8.19
C GLY A 180 11.73 1.87 9.29
N LYS A 181 11.30 1.59 10.53
CA LYS A 181 12.18 1.38 11.70
C LYS A 181 13.16 0.26 11.41
N ARG A 182 14.47 0.49 11.68
CA ARG A 182 15.54 -0.50 11.50
C ARG A 182 15.62 -1.06 10.07
N ALA A 183 15.21 -0.32 9.06
CA ALA A 183 15.10 -0.81 7.68
C ALA A 183 16.41 -1.39 7.16
N PHE A 184 17.54 -0.74 7.41
CA PHE A 184 18.89 -1.17 7.01
C PHE A 184 19.78 -1.53 8.20
N GLU A 185 19.21 -1.74 9.39
CA GLU A 185 19.97 -2.05 10.60
C GLU A 185 20.94 -3.21 10.37
N LYS A 186 22.21 -3.06 10.78
CA LYS A 186 23.25 -4.08 10.65
C LYS A 186 23.54 -4.54 9.22
N ALA A 187 23.21 -3.73 8.19
CA ALA A 187 23.68 -3.94 6.83
C ALA A 187 25.14 -3.49 6.70
N LYS A 188 26.07 -4.21 7.35
CA LYS A 188 27.46 -3.81 7.59
C LYS A 188 28.27 -3.47 6.34
N ASN A 189 27.90 -3.95 5.16
CA ASN A 189 28.58 -3.70 3.90
C ASN A 189 27.95 -2.57 3.08
N LEU A 190 26.87 -1.94 3.56
CA LEU A 190 26.19 -0.86 2.89
C LEU A 190 27.01 0.43 2.97
N ARG A 191 27.66 0.79 1.85
CA ARG A 191 28.58 1.93 1.73
C ARG A 191 28.00 3.12 0.97
N SER A 192 26.96 2.92 0.19
CA SER A 192 26.38 3.99 -0.62
C SER A 192 24.86 3.92 -0.61
N ILE A 193 24.23 4.99 -0.15
CA ILE A 193 22.80 5.17 -0.12
C ILE A 193 22.47 6.42 -0.94
N THR A 194 21.68 6.26 -2.00
CA THR A 194 21.21 7.39 -2.81
C THR A 194 19.71 7.51 -2.63
N ILE A 195 19.24 8.60 -2.07
CA ILE A 195 17.82 8.88 -1.86
C ILE A 195 17.39 9.84 -2.96
N LYS A 196 16.61 9.34 -3.93
CA LYS A 196 16.00 10.14 -5.01
C LYS A 196 14.61 10.65 -4.66
N SER A 197 14.14 10.34 -3.45
CA SER A 197 12.81 10.76 -3.01
C SER A 197 12.77 12.28 -2.84
N VAL A 198 11.74 12.86 -3.42
CA VAL A 198 11.39 14.29 -3.30
C VAL A 198 10.29 14.50 -2.25
N SER A 199 9.72 13.39 -1.74
CA SER A 199 8.57 13.40 -0.84
C SER A 199 8.84 12.60 0.43
N LEU A 200 10.11 12.47 0.84
CA LEU A 200 10.46 11.73 2.06
C LEU A 200 9.94 12.50 3.29
N LYS A 201 9.00 11.88 4.01
CA LYS A 201 8.33 12.48 5.18
C LYS A 201 8.85 11.91 6.50
N LYS A 202 9.32 10.65 6.50
CA LYS A 202 9.71 9.97 7.73
C LYS A 202 10.82 8.95 7.51
N VAL A 203 11.85 9.04 8.37
CA VAL A 203 12.87 8.00 8.54
C VAL A 203 12.67 7.38 9.92
N GLY A 204 12.46 6.06 9.97
CA GLY A 204 12.19 5.36 11.21
C GLY A 204 13.42 5.24 12.10
N ARG A 205 13.21 5.17 13.42
CA ARG A 205 14.27 5.03 14.41
C ARG A 205 15.24 3.90 14.04
N SER A 206 16.54 4.18 14.13
CA SER A 206 17.62 3.21 13.84
C SER A 206 17.57 2.65 12.42
N ALA A 207 17.01 3.41 11.44
CA ALA A 207 16.87 2.93 10.07
C ALA A 207 18.22 2.52 9.47
N PHE A 208 19.28 3.25 9.76
CA PHE A 208 20.64 3.03 9.26
C PHE A 208 21.65 2.62 10.35
N LYS A 209 21.21 2.22 11.54
CA LYS A 209 22.10 1.84 12.64
C LYS A 209 22.96 0.63 12.26
N GLY A 210 24.28 0.74 12.44
CA GLY A 210 25.23 -0.35 12.20
C GLY A 210 25.40 -0.72 10.72
N ILE A 211 25.23 0.23 9.80
CA ILE A 211 25.71 0.13 8.42
C ILE A 211 27.25 0.32 8.38
N HIS A 212 27.86 0.33 7.21
CA HIS A 212 29.32 0.52 7.10
C HIS A 212 29.73 1.90 7.63
N ALA A 213 30.78 1.95 8.47
CA ALA A 213 31.24 3.19 9.13
C ALA A 213 31.58 4.33 8.13
N LYS A 214 32.08 3.99 6.93
CA LYS A 214 32.35 4.95 5.86
C LYS A 214 31.20 5.04 4.85
N ALA A 215 29.96 4.81 5.26
CA ALA A 215 28.80 4.91 4.37
C ALA A 215 28.55 6.38 3.97
N LYS A 216 28.29 6.59 2.68
CA LYS A 216 27.90 7.91 2.14
C LYS A 216 26.43 7.90 1.80
N ILE A 217 25.69 8.83 2.38
CA ILE A 217 24.27 9.07 2.08
C ILE A 217 24.17 10.30 1.20
N LYS A 218 23.67 10.14 -0.02
CA LYS A 218 23.37 11.24 -0.94
C LYS A 218 21.85 11.36 -1.07
N ALA A 219 21.29 12.47 -0.63
CA ALA A 219 19.89 12.82 -0.87
C ALA A 219 19.81 13.87 -1.98
N VAL A 220 18.77 13.85 -2.80
CA VAL A 220 18.45 14.98 -3.68
C VAL A 220 17.98 16.10 -2.78
N SER A 221 18.72 17.20 -2.75
CA SER A 221 18.42 18.36 -1.92
C SER A 221 17.13 19.01 -2.44
N TYR A 222 16.08 18.96 -1.63
CA TYR A 222 14.98 19.91 -1.68
C TYR A 222 15.05 20.74 -0.42
N THR A 223 15.02 22.05 -0.58
CA THR A 223 15.24 23.09 0.40
C THR A 223 14.30 23.14 1.61
N HIS A 224 13.52 22.09 1.87
CA HIS A 224 12.56 22.04 2.98
C HIS A 224 12.79 20.94 4.03
N LEU A 225 13.81 20.12 3.89
CA LEU A 225 14.26 19.29 5.02
C LEU A 225 15.28 20.08 5.81
N ARG A 226 14.81 20.83 6.82
CA ARG A 226 15.68 21.45 7.83
C ARG A 226 16.63 20.39 8.38
N ALA A 227 17.89 20.75 8.43
CA ALA A 227 19.00 19.96 8.95
C ALA A 227 18.90 19.84 10.49
N HIS A 228 17.88 19.19 10.99
CA HIS A 228 17.69 19.02 12.43
C HIS A 228 17.53 17.57 12.85
N GLU A 229 18.28 16.63 12.31
CA GLU A 229 18.28 15.27 12.91
C GLU A 229 19.27 14.31 12.25
N THR A 230 20.39 14.78 11.71
CA THR A 230 21.40 13.86 11.15
C THR A 230 22.30 13.23 12.21
N ASP A 231 22.40 13.80 13.40
CA ASP A 231 23.33 13.30 14.44
C ASP A 231 22.77 12.15 15.30
N SER A 232 21.47 11.87 15.24
CA SER A 232 20.86 10.81 16.05
C SER A 232 20.65 9.46 15.33
N TYR A 233 21.06 9.33 14.06
CA TYR A 233 20.78 8.15 13.24
C TYR A 233 22.01 7.31 12.84
N LEU A 234 23.22 7.73 13.23
CA LEU A 234 24.47 6.98 13.02
C LEU A 234 24.78 6.01 14.14
#